data_4cd0989914546deb76e7835f6af7fece
#
_entry.id   4cd0989914546deb76e7835f6af7fece
#
_cell.length_a   1.000
_cell.length_b   1.000
_cell.length_c   1.000
_cell.angle_alpha   90.00
_cell.angle_beta   90.00
_cell.angle_gamma   90.00
#
_symmetry.space_group_name_H-M   'P 1'
#
loop_
_entity.id
_entity.type
_entity.pdbx_description
1 polymer ?
#
loop_
_entity_poly.entity_id
_entity_poly.type
_entity_poly.pdbx_seq_one_letter_code
_entity_poly.pdbx_strand_id
1 'polypeptide(L)'
;MRRLFGSDDAMKPSESSCRTPVLRPVPNMNITGLGKRPVLRVVVLQAACATLTGLAFLIFGGIAAATAGFIGGLIVAVGSALFGWRMYAPGVAAAGKLYRAMIAAESLKWLWYVLALWAALARLKLLPAPLVVGVVVGQFGHWLSLVVIKRGQ
;
A
#
# COMPACT_ATOMS: atom_id res chain seq x y z
N MET A 1 54.66 8.40 63.48
CA MET A 1 54.57 8.19 62.01
C MET A 1 53.10 8.19 61.62
N ARG A 2 52.61 9.30 61.24
CA ARG A 2 51.20 9.56 60.89
C ARG A 2 51.16 10.23 59.53
N ARG A 3 50.17 9.92 58.74
CA ARG A 3 49.76 10.58 57.50
C ARG A 3 50.22 9.84 56.24
N LEU A 4 49.32 9.02 55.71
CA LEU A 4 49.15 8.78 54.28
C LEU A 4 47.76 8.12 54.10
N PHE A 5 46.72 8.88 54.31
CA PHE A 5 45.38 8.57 53.77
C PHE A 5 44.68 9.93 53.59
N GLY A 6 44.81 10.44 52.43
CA GLY A 6 44.13 11.65 52.00
C GLY A 6 44.07 11.64 50.51
N SER A 7 42.94 11.16 49.99
CA SER A 7 42.28 11.76 48.86
C SER A 7 41.06 10.95 48.54
N ASP A 8 39.98 11.28 49.23
CA ASP A 8 38.64 11.01 48.75
C ASP A 8 38.38 11.93 47.54
N ASP A 9 39.06 11.62 46.44
CA ASP A 9 38.62 12.09 45.16
C ASP A 9 37.39 11.28 44.80
N ALA A 10 36.26 11.69 45.42
CA ALA A 10 34.93 11.31 45.04
C ALA A 10 34.82 11.44 43.53
N MET A 11 34.86 10.29 42.89
CA MET A 11 34.57 10.10 41.50
C MET A 11 33.14 10.61 41.27
N LYS A 12 33.03 11.91 41.01
CA LYS A 12 31.79 12.56 40.63
C LYS A 12 31.34 11.89 39.33
N PRO A 13 30.25 11.13 39.34
CA PRO A 13 29.76 10.57 38.08
C PRO A 13 29.50 11.76 37.17
N SER A 14 30.24 11.81 36.07
CA SER A 14 29.93 12.75 35.00
C SER A 14 28.50 12.49 34.59
N GLU A 15 27.57 13.32 35.01
CA GLU A 15 26.27 13.44 34.39
C GLU A 15 26.52 13.85 32.94
N SER A 16 26.94 12.85 32.14
CA SER A 16 26.82 12.93 30.71
C SER A 16 25.36 13.12 30.46
N SER A 17 25.01 14.40 30.41
CA SER A 17 23.71 14.94 30.04
C SER A 17 23.17 14.09 28.89
N CYS A 18 22.34 13.13 29.24
CA CYS A 18 21.51 12.42 28.29
C CYS A 18 20.53 13.49 27.75
N ARG A 19 21.05 14.36 26.88
CA ARG A 19 20.24 15.28 26.10
C ARG A 19 19.37 14.37 25.22
N THR A 20 18.20 14.03 25.74
CA THR A 20 17.13 13.55 24.88
C THR A 20 17.07 14.51 23.70
N PRO A 21 17.28 14.04 22.48
CA PRO A 21 17.16 14.89 21.31
C PRO A 21 15.79 15.52 21.37
N VAL A 22 15.74 16.83 21.60
CA VAL A 22 14.50 17.61 21.51
C VAL A 22 14.05 17.46 20.07
N LEU A 23 13.13 16.52 19.86
CA LEU A 23 12.44 16.34 18.59
C LEU A 23 11.78 17.68 18.29
N ARG A 24 12.40 18.48 17.42
CA ARG A 24 11.78 19.71 16.92
C ARG A 24 10.39 19.32 16.43
N PRO A 25 9.34 20.00 16.88
CA PRO A 25 8.02 19.75 16.35
C PRO A 25 8.10 19.91 14.84
N VAL A 26 7.86 18.80 14.13
CA VAL A 26 7.81 18.80 12.66
C VAL A 26 6.69 19.77 12.30
N PRO A 27 6.97 20.86 11.55
CA PRO A 27 5.95 21.82 11.17
C PRO A 27 4.81 21.06 10.49
N ASN A 28 3.59 21.39 10.85
CA ASN A 28 2.31 20.77 10.41
C ASN A 28 2.36 20.37 8.94
N MET A 29 2.99 19.23 8.66
CA MET A 29 2.87 18.60 7.37
C MET A 29 1.43 18.11 7.30
N ASN A 30 0.65 18.64 6.39
CA ASN A 30 -0.70 18.15 6.09
C ASN A 30 -0.58 16.71 5.57
N ILE A 31 -0.39 15.78 6.50
CA ILE A 31 -0.17 14.35 6.28
C ILE A 31 -1.39 13.74 5.57
N THR A 32 -2.57 14.33 5.74
CA THR A 32 -3.80 13.90 5.08
C THR A 32 -3.80 14.06 3.56
N GLY A 33 -3.00 14.99 3.01
CA GLY A 33 -2.88 15.18 1.56
C GLY A 33 -1.81 14.29 0.89
N LEU A 34 -0.73 13.95 1.61
CA LEU A 34 0.36 13.14 1.04
C LEU A 34 -0.03 11.67 0.83
N GLY A 35 -0.87 11.10 1.70
CA GLY A 35 -1.24 9.68 1.61
C GLY A 35 -2.24 9.35 0.49
N LYS A 36 -3.10 10.30 0.09
CA LYS A 36 -4.13 10.06 -0.92
C LYS A 36 -3.59 10.08 -2.35
N ARG A 37 -2.63 10.95 -2.63
CA ARG A 37 -2.06 11.12 -3.98
C ARG A 37 -1.36 9.86 -4.54
N PRO A 38 -0.48 9.16 -3.80
CA PRO A 38 0.16 7.94 -4.31
C PRO A 38 -0.85 6.82 -4.55
N VAL A 39 -1.84 6.63 -3.66
CA VAL A 39 -2.89 5.62 -3.85
C VAL A 39 -3.71 5.91 -5.11
N LEU A 40 -4.12 7.15 -5.31
CA LEU A 40 -4.88 7.55 -6.48
C LEU A 40 -4.10 7.27 -7.78
N ARG A 41 -2.81 7.56 -7.82
CA ARG A 41 -1.95 7.27 -8.99
C ARG A 41 -1.91 5.77 -9.31
N VAL A 42 -1.77 4.92 -8.28
CA VAL A 42 -1.78 3.46 -8.46
C VAL A 42 -3.12 3.00 -9.03
N VAL A 43 -4.23 3.45 -8.46
CA VAL A 43 -5.58 3.08 -8.90
C VAL A 43 -5.85 3.56 -10.34
N VAL A 44 -5.46 4.79 -10.69
CA VAL A 44 -5.60 5.32 -12.05
C VAL A 44 -4.78 4.51 -13.05
N LEU A 45 -3.54 4.16 -12.71
CA LEU A 45 -2.70 3.35 -13.58
C LEU A 45 -3.30 1.94 -13.79
N GLN A 46 -3.81 1.33 -12.73
CA GLN A 46 -4.49 0.03 -12.84
C GLN A 46 -5.78 0.12 -13.66
N ALA A 47 -6.56 1.18 -13.50
CA ALA A 47 -7.74 1.41 -14.32
C ALA A 47 -7.37 1.60 -15.80
N ALA A 48 -6.28 2.30 -16.09
CA ALA A 48 -5.76 2.42 -17.46
C ALA A 48 -5.34 1.05 -18.02
N CYS A 49 -4.64 0.21 -17.25
CA CYS A 49 -4.29 -1.15 -17.65
C CYS A 49 -5.54 -1.99 -17.90
N ALA A 50 -6.57 -1.88 -17.05
CA ALA A 50 -7.85 -2.57 -17.24
C ALA A 50 -8.52 -2.16 -18.55
N THR A 51 -8.54 -0.85 -18.86
CA THR A 51 -9.10 -0.32 -20.12
C THR A 51 -8.33 -0.82 -21.33
N LEU A 52 -6.99 -0.79 -21.28
CA LEU A 52 -6.15 -1.30 -22.36
C LEU A 52 -6.36 -2.81 -22.60
N THR A 53 -6.48 -3.59 -21.53
CA THR A 53 -6.78 -5.02 -21.63
C THR A 53 -8.16 -5.27 -22.23
N GLY A 54 -9.18 -4.51 -21.82
CA GLY A 54 -10.52 -4.56 -22.41
C GLY A 54 -10.51 -4.23 -23.91
N LEU A 55 -9.79 -3.17 -24.31
CA LEU A 55 -9.65 -2.80 -25.72
C LEU A 55 -8.91 -3.85 -26.54
N ALA A 56 -7.85 -4.43 -26.01
CA ALA A 56 -7.13 -5.51 -26.68
C ALA A 56 -8.04 -6.72 -26.93
N PHE A 57 -8.80 -7.15 -25.91
CA PHE A 57 -9.76 -8.22 -26.09
C PHE A 57 -10.94 -7.88 -26.98
N LEU A 58 -11.31 -6.61 -27.11
CA LEU A 58 -12.34 -6.17 -28.03
C LEU A 58 -11.94 -6.46 -29.49
N ILE A 59 -10.66 -6.26 -29.80
CA ILE A 59 -10.12 -6.46 -31.16
C ILE A 59 -10.02 -7.97 -31.50
N PHE A 60 -9.55 -8.80 -30.55
CA PHE A 60 -9.23 -10.20 -30.82
C PHE A 60 -10.30 -11.19 -30.37
N GLY A 61 -11.15 -10.85 -29.39
CA GLY A 61 -12.07 -11.78 -28.74
C GLY A 61 -13.52 -11.30 -28.67
N GLY A 62 -13.80 -10.11 -29.22
CA GLY A 62 -15.14 -9.54 -29.21
C GLY A 62 -15.59 -9.00 -27.86
N ILE A 63 -16.84 -8.53 -27.79
CA ILE A 63 -17.41 -7.80 -26.64
C ILE A 63 -17.39 -8.63 -25.36
N ALA A 64 -17.70 -9.93 -25.43
CA ALA A 64 -17.74 -10.81 -24.25
C ALA A 64 -16.37 -11.00 -23.62
N ALA A 65 -15.30 -11.10 -24.41
CA ALA A 65 -13.94 -11.19 -23.92
C ALA A 65 -13.44 -9.84 -23.39
N ALA A 66 -13.80 -8.74 -24.07
CA ALA A 66 -13.47 -7.39 -23.66
C ALA A 66 -14.03 -7.04 -22.27
N THR A 67 -15.32 -7.31 -22.05
CA THR A 67 -15.98 -7.08 -20.77
C THR A 67 -15.38 -7.92 -19.66
N ALA A 68 -15.05 -9.19 -19.92
CA ALA A 68 -14.41 -10.05 -18.94
C ALA A 68 -13.00 -9.55 -18.57
N GLY A 69 -12.18 -9.20 -19.55
CA GLY A 69 -10.83 -8.65 -19.31
C GLY A 69 -10.84 -7.31 -18.56
N PHE A 70 -11.74 -6.42 -18.94
CA PHE A 70 -11.92 -5.13 -18.26
C PHE A 70 -12.34 -5.30 -16.80
N ILE A 71 -13.36 -6.16 -16.55
CA ILE A 71 -13.83 -6.43 -15.18
C ILE A 71 -12.73 -7.08 -14.34
N GLY A 72 -11.93 -7.99 -14.91
CA GLY A 72 -10.76 -8.56 -14.23
C GLY A 72 -9.78 -7.50 -13.74
N GLY A 73 -9.43 -6.54 -14.58
CA GLY A 73 -8.57 -5.42 -14.22
C GLY A 73 -9.21 -4.48 -13.18
N LEU A 74 -10.51 -4.22 -13.27
CA LEU A 74 -11.24 -3.42 -12.27
C LEU A 74 -11.28 -4.08 -10.89
N ILE A 75 -11.41 -5.40 -10.82
CA ILE A 75 -11.36 -6.13 -9.54
C ILE A 75 -10.06 -5.83 -8.81
N VAL A 76 -8.93 -5.80 -9.54
CA VAL A 76 -7.62 -5.47 -8.97
C VAL A 76 -7.55 -4.01 -8.54
N ALA A 77 -8.03 -3.08 -9.35
CA ALA A 77 -8.03 -1.65 -9.04
C ALA A 77 -8.83 -1.34 -7.76
N VAL A 78 -10.02 -1.91 -7.63
CA VAL A 78 -10.86 -1.78 -6.43
C VAL A 78 -10.18 -2.42 -5.20
N GLY A 79 -9.59 -3.61 -5.34
CA GLY A 79 -8.84 -4.26 -4.27
C GLY A 79 -7.67 -3.40 -3.76
N SER A 80 -6.95 -2.75 -4.68
CA SER A 80 -5.86 -1.83 -4.34
C SER A 80 -6.37 -0.55 -3.67
N ALA A 81 -7.52 -0.04 -4.08
CA ALA A 81 -8.17 1.09 -3.44
C ALA A 81 -8.62 0.78 -2.01
N LEU A 82 -9.21 -0.40 -1.78
CA LEU A 82 -9.61 -0.89 -0.46
C LEU A 82 -8.40 -1.05 0.46
N PHE A 83 -7.33 -1.66 -0.05
CA PHE A 83 -6.07 -1.78 0.67
C PHE A 83 -5.52 -0.41 1.07
N GLY A 84 -5.42 0.52 0.13
CA GLY A 84 -4.94 1.87 0.40
C GLY A 84 -5.82 2.61 1.40
N TRP A 85 -7.13 2.55 1.26
CA TRP A 85 -8.06 3.16 2.20
C TRP A 85 -7.87 2.62 3.63
N ARG A 86 -7.79 1.30 3.78
CA ARG A 86 -7.63 0.66 5.09
C ARG A 86 -6.26 0.94 5.71
N MET A 87 -5.21 1.00 4.89
CA MET A 87 -3.84 1.26 5.35
C MET A 87 -3.67 2.69 5.90
N TYR A 88 -4.33 3.67 5.28
CA TYR A 88 -4.24 5.08 5.71
C TYR A 88 -5.27 5.50 6.76
N ALA A 89 -6.25 4.64 7.07
CA ALA A 89 -7.28 4.93 8.08
C ALA A 89 -6.72 5.22 9.49
N PRO A 90 -5.68 4.52 10.00
CA PRO A 90 -5.16 4.75 11.35
C PRO A 90 -4.33 6.02 11.52
N GLY A 91 -3.94 6.70 10.43
CA GLY A 91 -3.01 7.84 10.50
C GLY A 91 -1.64 7.47 11.05
N VAL A 92 -1.01 8.41 11.79
CA VAL A 92 0.26 8.16 12.48
C VAL A 92 -0.01 7.34 13.73
N ALA A 93 0.41 6.09 13.76
CA ALA A 93 0.16 5.16 14.85
C ALA A 93 1.42 4.39 15.25
N ALA A 94 1.44 3.85 16.47
CA ALA A 94 2.52 2.97 16.94
C ALA A 94 2.70 1.76 16.00
N ALA A 95 3.95 1.29 15.85
CA ALA A 95 4.33 0.23 14.91
C ALA A 95 3.44 -1.03 14.98
N GLY A 96 3.04 -1.45 16.18
CA GLY A 96 2.15 -2.60 16.36
C GLY A 96 0.73 -2.39 15.80
N LYS A 97 0.19 -1.17 15.88
CA LYS A 97 -1.11 -0.83 15.28
C LYS A 97 -1.00 -0.80 13.76
N LEU A 98 0.10 -0.28 13.23
CA LEU A 98 0.36 -0.21 11.80
C LEU A 98 0.49 -1.62 11.20
N TYR A 99 1.21 -2.52 11.86
CA TYR A 99 1.35 -3.91 11.43
C TYR A 99 -0.02 -4.65 11.37
N ARG A 100 -0.84 -4.50 12.41
CA ARG A 100 -2.21 -5.06 12.41
C ARG A 100 -3.09 -4.47 11.30
N ALA A 101 -2.98 -3.17 11.04
CA ALA A 101 -3.70 -2.51 9.95
C ALA A 101 -3.27 -3.05 8.58
N MET A 102 -1.97 -3.32 8.39
CA MET A 102 -1.43 -3.90 7.17
C MET A 102 -1.97 -5.30 6.92
N ILE A 103 -1.93 -6.19 7.92
CA ILE A 103 -2.48 -7.55 7.80
C ILE A 103 -3.98 -7.49 7.49
N ALA A 104 -4.74 -6.65 8.22
CA ALA A 104 -6.18 -6.51 7.99
C ALA A 104 -6.49 -5.95 6.59
N ALA A 105 -5.69 -5.01 6.08
CA ALA A 105 -5.84 -4.46 4.74
C ALA A 105 -5.56 -5.52 3.66
N GLU A 106 -4.52 -6.34 3.84
CA GLU A 106 -4.18 -7.42 2.93
C GLU A 106 -5.24 -8.52 2.93
N SER A 107 -5.73 -8.93 4.10
CA SER A 107 -6.82 -9.90 4.22
C SER A 107 -8.11 -9.41 3.55
N LEU A 108 -8.44 -8.13 3.71
CA LEU A 108 -9.60 -7.51 3.07
C LEU A 108 -9.48 -7.52 1.54
N LYS A 109 -8.30 -7.24 1.01
CA LYS A 109 -8.01 -7.29 -0.43
C LYS A 109 -8.18 -8.70 -1.00
N TRP A 110 -7.65 -9.72 -0.32
CA TRP A 110 -7.81 -11.11 -0.75
C TRP A 110 -9.26 -11.58 -0.68
N LEU A 111 -9.96 -11.23 0.39
CA LEU A 111 -11.40 -11.52 0.51
C LEU A 111 -12.19 -10.89 -0.64
N TRP A 112 -11.88 -9.63 -0.97
CA TRP A 112 -12.47 -8.95 -2.12
C TRP A 112 -12.22 -9.69 -3.43
N TYR A 113 -10.99 -10.15 -3.69
CA TYR A 113 -10.65 -10.88 -4.91
C TYR A 113 -11.46 -12.18 -5.04
N VAL A 114 -11.53 -12.96 -3.96
CA VAL A 114 -12.30 -14.22 -3.96
C VAL A 114 -13.78 -13.95 -4.24
N LEU A 115 -14.39 -13.00 -3.53
CA LEU A 115 -15.80 -12.65 -3.70
C LEU A 115 -16.09 -12.08 -5.08
N ALA A 116 -15.24 -11.18 -5.58
CA ALA A 116 -15.45 -10.54 -6.88
C ALA A 116 -15.26 -11.54 -8.05
N LEU A 117 -14.24 -12.41 -7.98
CA LEU A 117 -14.03 -13.46 -8.97
C LEU A 117 -15.18 -14.49 -8.95
N TRP A 118 -15.62 -14.90 -7.75
CA TRP A 118 -16.77 -15.77 -7.63
C TRP A 118 -18.02 -15.14 -8.24
N ALA A 119 -18.30 -13.88 -7.95
CA ALA A 119 -19.44 -13.17 -8.51
C ALA A 119 -19.33 -13.01 -10.04
N ALA A 120 -18.14 -12.70 -10.55
CA ALA A 120 -17.88 -12.58 -11.98
C ALA A 120 -18.13 -13.90 -12.74
N LEU A 121 -17.70 -15.02 -12.19
CA LEU A 121 -17.84 -16.33 -12.80
C LEU A 121 -19.25 -16.93 -12.58
N ALA A 122 -19.76 -16.90 -11.33
CA ALA A 122 -21.00 -17.57 -10.97
C ALA A 122 -22.25 -16.77 -11.36
N ARG A 123 -22.21 -15.43 -11.24
CA ARG A 123 -23.38 -14.58 -11.50
C ARG A 123 -23.36 -13.95 -12.89
N LEU A 124 -22.21 -13.41 -13.30
CA LEU A 124 -22.09 -12.74 -14.59
C LEU A 124 -21.71 -13.70 -15.73
N LYS A 125 -21.36 -14.96 -15.42
CA LYS A 125 -20.98 -16.00 -16.40
C LYS A 125 -19.92 -15.50 -17.40
N LEU A 126 -18.98 -14.71 -16.92
CA LEU A 126 -17.92 -14.14 -17.74
C LEU A 126 -16.94 -15.22 -18.20
N LEU A 127 -16.32 -15.00 -19.35
CA LEU A 127 -15.27 -15.88 -19.86
C LEU A 127 -14.08 -15.93 -18.91
N PRO A 128 -13.70 -17.11 -18.39
CA PRO A 128 -12.66 -17.20 -17.35
C PRO A 128 -11.28 -16.78 -17.84
N ALA A 129 -10.90 -17.13 -19.07
CA ALA A 129 -9.57 -16.82 -19.60
C ALA A 129 -9.31 -15.32 -19.73
N PRO A 130 -10.15 -14.50 -20.39
CA PRO A 130 -9.97 -13.05 -20.44
C PRO A 130 -10.04 -12.40 -19.06
N LEU A 131 -10.89 -12.90 -18.15
CA LEU A 131 -11.01 -12.41 -16.78
C LEU A 131 -9.71 -12.55 -16.01
N VAL A 132 -9.10 -13.75 -16.05
CA VAL A 132 -7.82 -14.02 -15.38
C VAL A 132 -6.70 -13.18 -15.99
N VAL A 133 -6.65 -13.05 -17.30
CA VAL A 133 -5.65 -12.16 -17.95
C VAL A 133 -5.82 -10.71 -17.48
N GLY A 134 -7.06 -10.22 -17.38
CA GLY A 134 -7.34 -8.89 -16.84
C GLY A 134 -6.83 -8.70 -15.42
N VAL A 135 -7.03 -9.69 -14.54
CA VAL A 135 -6.50 -9.69 -13.17
C VAL A 135 -4.97 -9.66 -13.17
N VAL A 136 -4.32 -10.49 -13.96
CA VAL A 136 -2.86 -10.56 -14.06
C VAL A 136 -2.28 -9.24 -14.56
N VAL A 137 -2.82 -8.69 -15.63
CA VAL A 137 -2.37 -7.38 -16.17
C VAL A 137 -2.59 -6.25 -15.16
N GLY A 138 -3.74 -6.24 -14.47
CA GLY A 138 -4.00 -5.28 -13.40
C GLY A 138 -2.97 -5.38 -12.26
N GLN A 139 -2.55 -6.59 -11.91
CA GLN A 139 -1.52 -6.82 -10.88
C GLN A 139 -0.13 -6.35 -11.35
N PHE A 140 0.23 -6.55 -12.62
CA PHE A 140 1.46 -5.98 -13.19
C PHE A 140 1.43 -4.45 -13.19
N GLY A 141 0.28 -3.81 -13.41
CA GLY A 141 0.09 -2.37 -13.27
C GLY A 141 0.47 -1.86 -11.87
N HIS A 142 0.22 -2.64 -10.83
CA HIS A 142 0.65 -2.31 -9.47
C HIS A 142 2.19 -2.29 -9.34
N TRP A 143 2.88 -3.30 -9.85
CA TRP A 143 4.35 -3.34 -9.84
C TRP A 143 4.97 -2.20 -10.65
N LEU A 144 4.40 -1.90 -11.81
CA LEU A 144 4.86 -0.81 -12.65
C LEU A 144 4.73 0.56 -11.95
N SER A 145 3.66 0.77 -11.18
CA SER A 145 3.47 1.99 -10.41
C SER A 145 4.58 2.23 -9.39
N LEU A 146 5.09 1.19 -8.75
CA LEU A 146 6.20 1.28 -7.78
C LEU A 146 7.50 1.73 -8.46
N VAL A 147 7.76 1.24 -9.68
CA VAL A 147 8.95 1.62 -10.46
C VAL A 147 8.87 3.08 -10.92
N VAL A 148 7.70 3.52 -11.39
CA VAL A 148 7.47 4.89 -11.86
C VAL A 148 7.59 5.90 -10.72
N ILE A 149 7.05 5.59 -9.54
CA ILE A 149 7.15 6.46 -8.36
C ILE A 149 8.62 6.65 -7.94
N LYS A 150 9.43 5.60 -8.00
CA LYS A 150 10.86 5.66 -7.62
C LYS A 150 11.69 6.55 -8.55
N ARG A 151 11.30 6.70 -9.82
CA ARG A 151 12.01 7.55 -10.80
C ARG A 151 11.64 9.04 -10.71
N GLY A 152 10.58 9.37 -10.02
CA GLY A 152 10.07 10.74 -9.88
C GLY A 152 10.50 11.46 -8.59
N GLN A 153 11.37 10.85 -7.77
CA GLN A 153 12.00 11.44 -6.59
C GLN A 153 13.48 11.72 -6.87
#